data_7699f4d516c4e3c14b7b67a3e6cdd06b
#
_entry.id   7699f4d516c4e3c14b7b67a3e6cdd06b
#
_cell.length_a   1.000
_cell.length_b   1.000
_cell.length_c   1.000
_cell.angle_alpha   90.00
_cell.angle_beta   90.00
_cell.angle_gamma   90.00
#
_symmetry.space_group_name_H-M   'P 1'
#
loop_
_entity.id
_entity.type
_entity.pdbx_description
1 polymer ?
#
loop_
_entity_poly.entity_id
_entity_poly.type
_entity_poly.pdbx_seq_one_letter_code
_entity_poly.pdbx_strand_id
1 'polypeptide(L)'
;MADHEIIFHHYPTSPFSEKIRVAFGIKQLAWRSVEIPNMMPKPDLMPLTGGYRKTPVMQIGADIYCDTQISLRELERRFPTPSIFPIKNGLAYAIGFWSDRLFFMPSVGVVFGEIGHMVPEAFKQDRAKMSGNTFSTEAMAAAAPFAKDQWRAHADFVAETLEDGRDYMGGPKPGAADIHAYMNFWWIKAALPHLAGAMMEEFPKVDAWVARVAALGHGKPTPMDSKEALAIARAATSDAQPATDAADPRGLKSGDKVTVSADDYGRDPVAGEIVFSNRHEIAIKRNAPEVGDVVVHFPRAGFVVAKT
;
A
#
# COMPACT_ATOMS: atom_id res chain seq x y z
N MET A 1 21.78 2.55 14.29
CA MET A 1 20.31 2.44 14.21
C MET A 1 19.94 1.24 15.05
N ALA A 2 19.02 1.39 16.00
CA ALA A 2 18.50 0.24 16.71
C ALA A 2 17.86 -0.71 15.70
N ASP A 3 18.14 -2.01 15.82
CA ASP A 3 17.64 -3.04 14.89
C ASP A 3 16.18 -3.38 15.30
N HIS A 4 15.25 -2.44 15.03
CA HIS A 4 13.86 -2.65 15.34
C HIS A 4 13.24 -3.57 14.31
N GLU A 5 12.47 -4.55 14.81
CA GLU A 5 11.75 -5.48 13.94
C GLU A 5 10.69 -4.76 13.08
N ILE A 6 10.41 -5.32 11.90
CA ILE A 6 9.35 -4.83 11.02
C ILE A 6 8.02 -5.35 11.54
N ILE A 7 7.08 -4.45 11.84
CA ILE A 7 5.71 -4.77 12.23
C ILE A 7 4.80 -4.31 11.08
N PHE A 8 3.92 -5.20 10.64
CA PHE A 8 3.07 -4.94 9.47
C PHE A 8 1.60 -5.11 9.83
N HIS A 9 0.89 -3.97 9.82
CA HIS A 9 -0.54 -3.89 10.09
C HIS A 9 -1.32 -4.08 8.80
N HIS A 10 -1.98 -5.24 8.66
CA HIS A 10 -2.62 -5.62 7.42
C HIS A 10 -3.83 -6.54 7.67
N TYR A 11 -4.54 -6.90 6.59
CA TYR A 11 -5.46 -8.02 6.59
C TYR A 11 -5.21 -8.90 5.34
N PRO A 12 -5.49 -10.23 5.42
CA PRO A 12 -5.08 -11.19 4.39
C PRO A 12 -5.58 -10.88 2.98
N THR A 13 -6.85 -10.43 2.85
CA THR A 13 -7.50 -10.17 1.56
C THR A 13 -7.20 -8.81 0.94
N SER A 14 -6.30 -8.00 1.54
CA SER A 14 -5.93 -6.68 1.02
C SER A 14 -4.95 -6.77 -0.14
N PRO A 15 -5.30 -6.29 -1.36
CA PRO A 15 -4.38 -6.26 -2.49
C PRO A 15 -3.20 -5.31 -2.27
N PHE A 16 -3.40 -4.19 -1.59
CA PHE A 16 -2.30 -3.29 -1.24
C PHE A 16 -1.36 -3.91 -0.20
N SER A 17 -1.88 -4.73 0.73
CA SER A 17 -1.02 -5.47 1.66
C SER A 17 -0.20 -6.53 0.93
N GLU A 18 -0.76 -7.16 -0.11
CA GLU A 18 -0.04 -8.13 -0.93
C GLU A 18 1.22 -7.54 -1.56
N LYS A 19 1.19 -6.27 -1.98
CA LYS A 19 2.39 -5.58 -2.48
C LYS A 19 3.56 -5.64 -1.50
N ILE A 20 3.31 -5.34 -0.23
CA ILE A 20 4.36 -5.32 0.79
C ILE A 20 4.76 -6.75 1.20
N ARG A 21 3.81 -7.70 1.24
CA ARG A 21 4.12 -9.10 1.49
C ARG A 21 5.06 -9.68 0.43
N VAL A 22 4.82 -9.38 -0.86
CA VAL A 22 5.73 -9.77 -1.96
C VAL A 22 7.11 -9.11 -1.81
N ALA A 23 7.16 -7.84 -1.38
CA ALA A 23 8.45 -7.18 -1.11
C ALA A 23 9.23 -7.89 0.02
N PHE A 24 8.54 -8.33 1.08
CA PHE A 24 9.15 -9.16 2.12
C PHE A 24 9.65 -10.49 1.56
N GLY A 25 8.92 -11.10 0.61
CA GLY A 25 9.33 -12.31 -0.08
C GLY A 25 10.59 -12.12 -0.91
N ILE A 26 10.65 -11.09 -1.76
CA ILE A 26 11.84 -10.76 -2.56
C ILE A 26 13.07 -10.57 -1.66
N LYS A 27 12.91 -9.87 -0.54
CA LYS A 27 13.99 -9.54 0.39
C LYS A 27 14.25 -10.61 1.45
N GLN A 28 13.46 -11.69 1.49
CA GLN A 28 13.54 -12.78 2.48
C GLN A 28 13.51 -12.30 3.94
N LEU A 29 12.71 -11.25 4.21
CA LEU A 29 12.66 -10.61 5.52
C LEU A 29 11.79 -11.39 6.52
N ALA A 30 12.20 -11.36 7.78
CA ALA A 30 11.37 -11.68 8.92
C ALA A 30 10.55 -10.43 9.31
N TRP A 31 9.28 -10.63 9.66
CA TRP A 31 8.39 -9.55 10.05
C TRP A 31 7.27 -10.02 10.97
N ARG A 32 6.72 -9.10 11.75
CA ARG A 32 5.61 -9.36 12.68
C ARG A 32 4.28 -8.99 12.01
N SER A 33 3.37 -9.96 12.00
CA SER A 33 2.06 -9.84 11.37
C SER A 33 1.02 -9.41 12.40
N VAL A 34 0.53 -8.18 12.27
CA VAL A 34 -0.59 -7.65 13.05
C VAL A 34 -1.82 -7.58 12.16
N GLU A 35 -2.75 -8.50 12.35
CA GLU A 35 -4.01 -8.48 11.61
C GLU A 35 -4.94 -7.41 12.17
N ILE A 36 -5.42 -6.51 11.29
CA ILE A 36 -6.32 -5.42 11.61
C ILE A 36 -7.67 -5.60 10.90
N PRO A 37 -8.76 -5.01 11.42
CA PRO A 37 -10.04 -5.01 10.73
C PRO A 37 -9.94 -4.41 9.32
N ASN A 38 -10.68 -4.99 8.37
CA ASN A 38 -10.74 -4.48 6.99
C ASN A 38 -11.61 -3.21 6.83
N MET A 39 -12.34 -2.82 7.88
CA MET A 39 -13.16 -1.60 7.96
C MET A 39 -13.03 -0.97 9.35
N MET A 40 -13.55 0.23 9.51
CA MET A 40 -13.61 0.90 10.83
C MET A 40 -14.64 0.21 11.75
N PRO A 41 -14.40 0.26 13.09
CA PRO A 41 -13.29 0.89 13.78
C PRO A 41 -11.99 0.06 13.74
N LYS A 42 -10.84 0.76 13.79
CA LYS A 42 -9.50 0.18 13.90
C LYS A 42 -8.81 0.71 15.17
N PRO A 43 -9.27 0.34 16.37
CA PRO A 43 -8.91 1.02 17.61
C PRO A 43 -7.40 1.01 17.88
N ASP A 44 -6.70 -0.07 17.55
CA ASP A 44 -5.27 -0.20 17.80
C ASP A 44 -4.38 0.31 16.65
N LEU A 45 -4.97 0.69 15.49
CA LEU A 45 -4.24 1.34 14.40
C LEU A 45 -4.30 2.87 14.50
N MET A 46 -5.44 3.42 14.90
CA MET A 46 -5.66 4.88 14.92
C MET A 46 -4.69 5.63 15.83
N PRO A 47 -4.30 5.14 17.02
CA PRO A 47 -3.28 5.79 17.84
C PRO A 47 -1.93 5.92 17.13
N LEU A 48 -1.51 4.91 16.37
CA LEU A 48 -0.26 4.92 15.60
C LEU A 48 -0.30 5.96 14.46
N THR A 49 -1.37 5.95 13.68
CA THR A 49 -1.44 6.70 12.41
C THR A 49 -2.00 8.11 12.53
N GLY A 50 -2.72 8.41 13.62
CA GLY A 50 -3.38 9.72 13.81
C GLY A 50 -4.62 9.93 12.95
N GLY A 51 -5.25 8.86 12.47
CA GLY A 51 -6.46 8.92 11.65
C GLY A 51 -6.32 8.37 10.24
N TYR A 52 -5.10 8.13 9.74
CA TYR A 52 -4.92 7.45 8.45
C TYR A 52 -5.44 6.02 8.55
N ARG A 53 -6.53 5.74 7.84
CA ARG A 53 -7.30 4.50 7.95
C ARG A 53 -7.04 3.47 6.86
N LYS A 54 -6.29 3.83 5.81
CA LYS A 54 -5.95 2.91 4.72
C LYS A 54 -5.03 1.79 5.23
N THR A 55 -4.98 0.71 4.48
CA THR A 55 -4.20 -0.50 4.77
C THR A 55 -3.38 -0.85 3.54
N PRO A 56 -2.11 -1.25 3.69
CA PRO A 56 -1.39 -1.54 4.94
C PRO A 56 -0.74 -0.32 5.60
N VAL A 57 -0.23 -0.55 6.82
CA VAL A 57 0.68 0.35 7.53
C VAL A 57 1.89 -0.47 7.99
N MET A 58 3.08 0.02 7.76
CA MET A 58 4.32 -0.58 8.28
C MET A 58 4.81 0.24 9.48
N GLN A 59 5.29 -0.44 10.52
CA GLN A 59 5.84 0.15 11.72
C GLN A 59 7.23 -0.38 11.98
N ILE A 60 8.16 0.51 12.38
CA ILE A 60 9.50 0.16 12.83
C ILE A 60 9.79 1.00 14.08
N GLY A 61 9.65 0.40 15.26
CA GLY A 61 9.71 1.14 16.52
C GLY A 61 8.62 2.21 16.61
N ALA A 62 9.01 3.49 16.75
CA ALA A 62 8.12 4.65 16.80
C ALA A 62 7.90 5.32 15.41
N ASP A 63 8.45 4.76 14.34
CA ASP A 63 8.29 5.23 12.96
C ASP A 63 7.16 4.46 12.26
N ILE A 64 6.15 5.18 11.78
CA ILE A 64 4.91 4.63 11.22
C ILE A 64 4.80 5.06 9.74
N TYR A 65 4.89 4.10 8.83
CA TYR A 65 4.91 4.32 7.39
C TYR A 65 3.52 4.10 6.80
N CYS A 66 2.87 5.17 6.38
CA CYS A 66 1.53 5.17 5.81
C CYS A 66 1.59 5.28 4.29
N ASP A 67 1.13 4.26 3.61
CA ASP A 67 1.15 4.02 2.17
C ASP A 67 2.27 3.06 1.72
N THR A 68 1.96 2.26 0.68
CA THR A 68 2.89 1.26 0.14
C THR A 68 4.11 1.88 -0.52
N GLN A 69 3.98 3.08 -1.09
CA GLN A 69 5.08 3.78 -1.73
C GLN A 69 6.21 4.10 -0.74
N ILE A 70 5.85 4.66 0.44
CA ILE A 70 6.85 5.00 1.45
C ILE A 70 7.38 3.73 2.14
N SER A 71 6.53 2.72 2.35
CA SER A 71 6.96 1.44 2.90
C SER A 71 8.01 0.75 2.02
N LEU A 72 7.80 0.71 0.69
CA LEU A 72 8.78 0.14 -0.25
C LEU A 72 10.10 0.94 -0.26
N ARG A 73 10.04 2.28 -0.16
CA ARG A 73 11.25 3.11 -0.05
C ARG A 73 12.05 2.77 1.21
N GLU A 74 11.38 2.66 2.33
CA GLU A 74 12.03 2.37 3.60
C GLU A 74 12.62 0.97 3.64
N LEU A 75 11.90 -0.03 3.08
CA LEU A 75 12.44 -1.38 2.93
C LEU A 75 13.70 -1.40 2.05
N GLU A 76 13.71 -0.65 0.94
CA GLU A 76 14.90 -0.55 0.10
C GLU A 76 16.06 0.15 0.80
N ARG A 77 15.78 1.21 1.57
CA ARG A 77 16.79 1.95 2.32
C ARG A 77 17.44 1.10 3.41
N ARG A 78 16.64 0.34 4.18
CA ARG A 78 17.16 -0.51 5.28
C ARG A 78 17.77 -1.81 4.79
N PHE A 79 17.20 -2.39 3.74
CA PHE A 79 17.60 -3.69 3.20
C PHE A 79 17.89 -3.58 1.71
N PRO A 80 19.01 -2.97 1.30
CA PRO A 80 19.27 -2.67 -0.11
C PRO A 80 19.56 -3.91 -0.98
N THR A 81 19.76 -5.09 -0.38
CA THR A 81 20.08 -6.33 -1.09
C THR A 81 19.18 -7.47 -0.62
N PRO A 82 18.47 -8.17 -1.52
CA PRO A 82 18.34 -7.84 -2.94
C PRO A 82 17.50 -6.57 -3.13
N SER A 83 17.84 -5.76 -4.14
CA SER A 83 17.10 -4.53 -4.46
C SER A 83 15.74 -4.87 -5.07
N ILE A 84 14.68 -4.16 -4.63
CA ILE A 84 13.37 -4.14 -5.30
C ILE A 84 13.28 -3.07 -6.39
N PHE A 85 14.35 -2.31 -6.60
CA PHE A 85 14.50 -1.39 -7.73
C PHE A 85 15.70 -1.80 -8.59
N PRO A 86 15.65 -2.99 -9.25
CA PRO A 86 16.78 -3.51 -10.04
C PRO A 86 17.15 -2.59 -11.19
N ILE A 87 16.17 -1.84 -11.70
CA ILE A 87 16.38 -0.73 -12.62
C ILE A 87 16.23 0.55 -11.82
N LYS A 88 17.35 1.23 -11.57
CA LYS A 88 17.40 2.49 -10.80
C LYS A 88 16.81 3.66 -11.57
N ASN A 89 15.51 3.65 -11.81
CA ASN A 89 14.78 4.75 -12.44
C ASN A 89 13.43 4.99 -11.76
N GLY A 90 12.78 6.08 -12.10
CA GLY A 90 11.47 6.45 -11.55
C GLY A 90 10.28 5.68 -12.13
N LEU A 91 10.48 4.82 -13.14
CA LEU A 91 9.40 4.16 -13.85
C LEU A 91 8.54 3.27 -12.94
N ALA A 92 9.17 2.57 -11.98
CA ALA A 92 8.44 1.73 -11.04
C ALA A 92 7.40 2.53 -10.22
N TYR A 93 7.66 3.78 -9.88
CA TYR A 93 6.69 4.64 -9.20
C TYR A 93 5.54 5.06 -10.12
N ALA A 94 5.82 5.34 -11.40
CA ALA A 94 4.79 5.63 -12.40
C ALA A 94 3.86 4.42 -12.60
N ILE A 95 4.43 3.21 -12.69
CA ILE A 95 3.69 1.95 -12.71
C ILE A 95 2.85 1.79 -11.44
N GLY A 96 3.38 2.19 -10.28
CA GLY A 96 2.64 2.20 -9.02
C GLY A 96 1.40 3.08 -9.09
N PHE A 97 1.51 4.31 -9.55
CA PHE A 97 0.35 5.21 -9.71
C PHE A 97 -0.68 4.70 -10.71
N TRP A 98 -0.22 4.16 -11.84
CA TRP A 98 -1.12 3.52 -12.82
C TRP A 98 -1.85 2.33 -12.17
N SER A 99 -1.11 1.43 -11.53
CA SER A 99 -1.65 0.22 -10.92
C SER A 99 -2.65 0.53 -9.80
N ASP A 100 -2.28 1.46 -8.90
CA ASP A 100 -3.04 1.76 -7.69
C ASP A 100 -4.32 2.58 -7.95
N ARG A 101 -4.38 3.29 -9.07
CA ARG A 101 -5.47 4.20 -9.41
C ARG A 101 -6.25 3.75 -10.64
N LEU A 102 -5.56 3.61 -11.78
CA LEU A 102 -6.24 3.34 -13.06
C LEU A 102 -6.59 1.87 -13.23
N PHE A 103 -5.68 0.96 -12.92
CA PHE A 103 -5.93 -0.48 -13.03
C PHE A 103 -6.75 -1.03 -11.85
N PHE A 104 -6.56 -0.48 -10.66
CA PHE A 104 -7.28 -0.91 -9.46
C PHE A 104 -8.79 -0.67 -9.55
N MET A 105 -9.23 0.43 -10.15
CA MET A 105 -10.66 0.73 -10.26
C MET A 105 -11.46 -0.28 -11.10
N PRO A 106 -11.01 -0.70 -12.30
CA PRO A 106 -11.58 -1.86 -12.99
C PRO A 106 -11.57 -3.14 -12.15
N SER A 107 -10.49 -3.43 -11.42
CA SER A 107 -10.43 -4.59 -10.52
C SER A 107 -11.50 -4.52 -9.44
N VAL A 108 -11.74 -3.35 -8.84
CA VAL A 108 -12.84 -3.11 -7.88
C VAL A 108 -14.20 -3.38 -8.54
N GLY A 109 -14.42 -2.86 -9.77
CA GLY A 109 -15.65 -3.06 -10.52
C GLY A 109 -15.92 -4.53 -10.84
N VAL A 110 -14.90 -5.27 -11.25
CA VAL A 110 -15.01 -6.72 -11.50
C VAL A 110 -15.31 -7.46 -10.20
N VAL A 111 -14.52 -7.27 -9.14
CA VAL A 111 -14.67 -8.03 -7.89
C VAL A 111 -16.04 -7.75 -7.26
N PHE A 112 -16.38 -6.50 -7.02
CA PHE A 112 -17.65 -6.17 -6.36
C PHE A 112 -18.86 -6.23 -7.28
N GLY A 113 -18.67 -6.21 -8.60
CA GLY A 113 -19.71 -6.55 -9.56
C GLY A 113 -20.16 -8.01 -9.46
N GLU A 114 -19.20 -8.91 -9.21
CA GLU A 114 -19.48 -10.36 -9.08
C GLU A 114 -19.97 -10.74 -7.66
N ILE A 115 -19.22 -10.34 -6.63
CA ILE A 115 -19.52 -10.79 -5.25
C ILE A 115 -20.19 -9.72 -4.37
N GLY A 116 -20.57 -8.57 -4.95
CA GLY A 116 -21.15 -7.45 -4.19
C GLY A 116 -22.42 -7.81 -3.41
N HIS A 117 -23.22 -8.78 -3.90
CA HIS A 117 -24.41 -9.26 -3.21
C HIS A 117 -24.11 -9.99 -1.89
N MET A 118 -22.86 -10.47 -1.69
CA MET A 118 -22.40 -11.12 -0.46
C MET A 118 -21.73 -10.14 0.52
N VAL A 119 -21.51 -8.88 0.10
CA VAL A 119 -20.79 -7.91 0.91
C VAL A 119 -21.69 -7.36 2.04
N PRO A 120 -21.26 -7.42 3.31
CA PRO A 120 -22.04 -6.90 4.43
C PRO A 120 -22.33 -5.40 4.29
N GLU A 121 -23.53 -4.98 4.72
CA GLU A 121 -23.96 -3.58 4.62
C GLU A 121 -23.01 -2.63 5.37
N ALA A 122 -22.49 -3.04 6.53
CA ALA A 122 -21.51 -2.26 7.29
C ALA A 122 -20.24 -1.97 6.48
N PHE A 123 -19.79 -2.92 5.65
CA PHE A 123 -18.65 -2.72 4.76
C PHE A 123 -18.98 -1.72 3.64
N LYS A 124 -20.16 -1.81 3.02
CA LYS A 124 -20.61 -0.87 1.99
C LYS A 124 -20.64 0.55 2.52
N GLN A 125 -21.21 0.74 3.72
CA GLN A 125 -21.26 2.04 4.40
C GLN A 125 -19.87 2.58 4.75
N ASP A 126 -18.96 1.72 5.22
CA ASP A 126 -17.57 2.09 5.48
C ASP A 126 -16.85 2.57 4.21
N ARG A 127 -17.03 1.85 3.10
CA ARG A 127 -16.44 2.23 1.81
C ARG A 127 -17.05 3.49 1.22
N ALA A 128 -18.35 3.70 1.38
CA ALA A 128 -19.02 4.94 0.99
C ALA A 128 -18.45 6.15 1.74
N LYS A 129 -18.31 6.03 3.07
CA LYS A 129 -17.67 7.08 3.88
C LYS A 129 -16.22 7.34 3.47
N MET A 130 -15.46 6.29 3.19
CA MET A 130 -14.06 6.38 2.81
C MET A 130 -13.84 7.03 1.44
N SER A 131 -14.70 6.73 0.47
CA SER A 131 -14.61 7.28 -0.89
C SER A 131 -15.27 8.64 -1.06
N GLY A 132 -16.20 8.99 -0.17
CA GLY A 132 -17.09 10.14 -0.34
C GLY A 132 -18.20 9.94 -1.39
N ASN A 133 -18.37 8.70 -1.87
CA ASN A 133 -19.33 8.30 -2.88
C ASN A 133 -20.20 7.13 -2.41
N THR A 134 -21.34 6.92 -3.05
CA THR A 134 -22.16 5.73 -2.80
C THR A 134 -21.42 4.47 -3.25
N PHE A 135 -21.39 3.46 -2.38
CA PHE A 135 -20.86 2.13 -2.71
C PHE A 135 -22.05 1.23 -3.10
N SER A 136 -22.50 1.33 -4.35
CA SER A 136 -23.62 0.53 -4.86
C SER A 136 -23.12 -0.72 -5.56
N THR A 137 -23.38 -1.87 -4.98
CA THR A 137 -23.03 -3.17 -5.57
C THR A 137 -23.93 -3.51 -6.76
N GLU A 138 -25.16 -3.00 -6.80
CA GLU A 138 -26.07 -3.12 -7.95
C GLU A 138 -25.54 -2.36 -9.16
N ALA A 139 -25.07 -1.12 -8.95
CA ALA A 139 -24.45 -0.33 -10.02
C ALA A 139 -23.15 -0.97 -10.50
N MET A 140 -22.35 -1.54 -9.61
CA MET A 140 -21.12 -2.28 -9.95
C MET A 140 -21.45 -3.55 -10.75
N ALA A 141 -22.49 -4.30 -10.38
CA ALA A 141 -22.93 -5.47 -11.14
C ALA A 141 -23.39 -5.11 -12.56
N ALA A 142 -24.15 -4.02 -12.69
CA ALA A 142 -24.57 -3.52 -14.01
C ALA A 142 -23.39 -3.05 -14.87
N ALA A 143 -22.35 -2.49 -14.25
CA ALA A 143 -21.13 -2.01 -14.93
C ALA A 143 -20.05 -3.11 -15.09
N ALA A 144 -20.25 -4.31 -14.58
CA ALA A 144 -19.25 -5.37 -14.60
C ALA A 144 -18.72 -5.74 -16.01
N PRO A 145 -19.55 -5.77 -17.09
CA PRO A 145 -19.04 -6.00 -18.44
C PRO A 145 -18.03 -4.93 -18.86
N PHE A 146 -18.32 -3.65 -18.59
CA PHE A 146 -17.40 -2.55 -18.87
C PHE A 146 -16.13 -2.64 -18.01
N ALA A 147 -16.27 -2.97 -16.72
CA ALA A 147 -15.11 -3.15 -15.83
C ALA A 147 -14.20 -4.29 -16.31
N LYS A 148 -14.75 -5.41 -16.80
CA LYS A 148 -13.98 -6.51 -17.40
C LYS A 148 -13.23 -6.08 -18.66
N ASP A 149 -13.88 -5.30 -19.53
CA ASP A 149 -13.24 -4.75 -20.72
C ASP A 149 -12.06 -3.84 -20.39
N GLN A 150 -12.24 -2.92 -19.43
CA GLN A 150 -11.15 -2.05 -18.97
C GLN A 150 -10.04 -2.85 -18.27
N TRP A 151 -10.40 -3.83 -17.44
CA TRP A 151 -9.42 -4.70 -16.80
C TRP A 151 -8.57 -5.44 -17.83
N ARG A 152 -9.20 -5.98 -18.87
CA ARG A 152 -8.55 -6.65 -20.01
C ARG A 152 -7.55 -5.73 -20.71
N ALA A 153 -7.95 -4.49 -21.00
CA ALA A 153 -7.08 -3.50 -21.64
C ALA A 153 -5.84 -3.15 -20.78
N HIS A 154 -6.01 -3.06 -19.45
CA HIS A 154 -4.88 -2.84 -18.56
C HIS A 154 -4.00 -4.10 -18.38
N ALA A 155 -4.58 -5.30 -18.44
CA ALA A 155 -3.82 -6.55 -18.42
C ALA A 155 -2.93 -6.68 -19.68
N ASP A 156 -3.38 -6.16 -20.80
CA ASP A 156 -2.64 -6.15 -22.07
C ASP A 156 -1.35 -5.32 -21.97
N PHE A 157 -1.30 -4.22 -21.23
CA PHE A 157 -0.07 -3.46 -20.99
C PHE A 157 1.02 -4.31 -20.30
N VAL A 158 0.60 -5.23 -19.43
CA VAL A 158 1.53 -6.20 -18.80
C VAL A 158 1.92 -7.28 -19.82
N ALA A 159 0.98 -7.74 -20.65
CA ALA A 159 1.26 -8.73 -21.69
C ALA A 159 2.28 -8.21 -22.70
N GLU A 160 2.08 -6.99 -23.23
CA GLU A 160 3.05 -6.33 -24.12
C GLU A 160 4.43 -6.17 -23.46
N THR A 161 4.46 -5.81 -22.18
CA THR A 161 5.74 -5.67 -21.42
C THR A 161 6.49 -6.99 -21.33
N LEU A 162 5.80 -8.14 -21.29
CA LEU A 162 6.37 -9.47 -21.16
C LEU A 162 6.54 -10.17 -22.53
N GLU A 163 6.21 -9.51 -23.63
CA GLU A 163 6.22 -10.13 -24.96
C GLU A 163 7.61 -10.59 -25.41
N ASP A 164 8.64 -9.84 -25.04
CA ASP A 164 10.05 -10.17 -25.34
C ASP A 164 10.60 -11.38 -24.58
N GLY A 165 9.79 -11.98 -23.69
CA GLY A 165 10.15 -13.19 -22.94
C GLY A 165 10.93 -12.92 -21.65
N ARG A 166 10.99 -11.65 -21.19
CA ARG A 166 11.58 -11.35 -19.88
C ARG A 166 10.82 -12.01 -18.73
N ASP A 167 11.52 -12.36 -17.66
CA ASP A 167 10.93 -13.03 -16.50
C ASP A 167 10.05 -12.11 -15.66
N TYR A 168 10.41 -10.82 -15.55
CA TYR A 168 9.73 -9.81 -14.75
C TYR A 168 9.63 -8.51 -15.53
N MET A 169 8.70 -7.62 -15.15
CA MET A 169 8.46 -6.36 -15.87
C MET A 169 9.70 -5.49 -16.00
N GLY A 170 10.62 -5.55 -15.03
CA GLY A 170 11.90 -4.84 -15.05
C GLY A 170 13.05 -5.61 -15.71
N GLY A 171 12.86 -6.81 -16.24
CA GLY A 171 13.91 -7.67 -16.81
C GLY A 171 14.09 -9.01 -16.07
N PRO A 172 15.33 -9.47 -15.79
CA PRO A 172 15.56 -10.81 -15.24
C PRO A 172 15.36 -10.92 -13.72
N LYS A 173 15.10 -9.83 -13.02
CA LYS A 173 14.93 -9.82 -11.56
C LYS A 173 13.60 -9.18 -11.16
N PRO A 174 12.92 -9.74 -10.12
CA PRO A 174 11.70 -9.15 -9.61
C PRO A 174 11.95 -7.78 -8.99
N GLY A 175 10.98 -6.89 -9.07
CA GLY A 175 11.10 -5.55 -8.51
C GLY A 175 9.78 -4.86 -8.25
N ALA A 176 9.85 -3.55 -7.93
CA ALA A 176 8.69 -2.77 -7.56
C ALA A 176 7.64 -2.67 -8.69
N ALA A 177 8.05 -2.73 -9.97
CA ALA A 177 7.11 -2.77 -11.09
C ALA A 177 6.21 -4.02 -11.03
N ASP A 178 6.81 -5.19 -10.74
CA ASP A 178 6.09 -6.45 -10.56
C ASP A 178 5.17 -6.37 -9.34
N ILE A 179 5.68 -5.90 -8.20
CA ILE A 179 4.92 -5.73 -6.96
C ILE A 179 3.65 -4.92 -7.20
N HIS A 180 3.78 -3.80 -7.93
CA HIS A 180 2.67 -2.89 -8.20
C HIS A 180 1.62 -3.52 -9.12
N ALA A 181 2.02 -4.04 -10.28
CA ALA A 181 1.08 -4.60 -11.25
C ALA A 181 0.40 -5.88 -10.75
N TYR A 182 1.17 -6.76 -10.09
CA TYR A 182 0.75 -8.08 -9.61
C TYR A 182 -0.49 -8.05 -8.73
N MET A 183 -0.66 -7.05 -7.86
CA MET A 183 -1.75 -7.02 -6.89
C MET A 183 -3.14 -7.11 -7.53
N ASN A 184 -3.32 -6.55 -8.74
CA ASN A 184 -4.60 -6.56 -9.46
C ASN A 184 -4.95 -7.97 -9.97
N PHE A 185 -3.97 -8.70 -10.47
CA PHE A 185 -4.13 -10.08 -10.91
C PHE A 185 -4.34 -11.02 -9.72
N TRP A 186 -3.51 -10.86 -8.69
CA TRP A 186 -3.63 -11.62 -7.45
C TRP A 186 -5.01 -11.48 -6.84
N TRP A 187 -5.54 -10.26 -6.79
CA TRP A 187 -6.85 -10.02 -6.17
C TRP A 187 -7.99 -10.67 -6.96
N ILE A 188 -7.99 -10.59 -8.27
CA ILE A 188 -8.96 -11.32 -9.12
C ILE A 188 -8.87 -12.83 -8.86
N LYS A 189 -7.66 -13.40 -8.86
CA LYS A 189 -7.47 -14.85 -8.62
C LYS A 189 -7.91 -15.27 -7.21
N ALA A 190 -7.66 -14.46 -6.20
CA ALA A 190 -8.01 -14.75 -4.81
C ALA A 190 -9.52 -14.55 -4.53
N ALA A 191 -10.12 -13.49 -5.06
CA ALA A 191 -11.52 -13.16 -4.80
C ALA A 191 -12.51 -13.91 -5.72
N LEU A 192 -12.11 -14.21 -6.96
CA LEU A 192 -12.95 -14.76 -8.01
C LEU A 192 -12.32 -15.99 -8.68
N PRO A 193 -11.96 -17.05 -7.93
CA PRO A 193 -11.26 -18.21 -8.50
C PRO A 193 -12.04 -18.89 -9.64
N HIS A 194 -13.38 -18.81 -9.62
CA HIS A 194 -14.24 -19.36 -10.66
C HIS A 194 -14.21 -18.58 -12.00
N LEU A 195 -13.82 -17.31 -11.96
CA LEU A 195 -13.78 -16.41 -13.13
C LEU A 195 -12.35 -16.19 -13.63
N ALA A 196 -11.39 -16.24 -12.72
CA ALA A 196 -9.99 -15.87 -13.00
C ALA A 196 -9.39 -16.65 -14.18
N GLY A 197 -9.69 -17.95 -14.32
CA GLY A 197 -9.22 -18.77 -15.43
C GLY A 197 -9.64 -18.20 -16.79
N ALA A 198 -10.92 -17.90 -16.95
CA ALA A 198 -11.45 -17.33 -18.18
C ALA A 198 -10.87 -15.93 -18.48
N MET A 199 -10.66 -15.09 -17.44
CA MET A 199 -10.07 -13.76 -17.62
C MET A 199 -8.57 -13.82 -18.01
N MET A 200 -7.86 -14.89 -17.66
CA MET A 200 -6.44 -15.06 -17.94
C MET A 200 -6.15 -15.86 -19.23
N GLU A 201 -7.19 -16.47 -19.84
CA GLU A 201 -7.05 -17.40 -20.98
C GLU A 201 -6.28 -16.78 -22.17
N GLU A 202 -6.53 -15.52 -22.47
CA GLU A 202 -5.85 -14.79 -23.55
C GLU A 202 -4.43 -14.27 -23.16
N PHE A 203 -4.05 -14.37 -21.89
CA PHE A 203 -2.79 -13.83 -21.35
C PHE A 203 -1.87 -14.90 -20.75
N PRO A 204 -1.48 -15.97 -21.47
CA PRO A 204 -0.72 -17.08 -20.87
C PRO A 204 0.65 -16.67 -20.34
N LYS A 205 1.33 -15.67 -20.95
CA LYS A 205 2.60 -15.15 -20.45
C LYS A 205 2.43 -14.37 -19.14
N VAL A 206 1.32 -13.62 -19.01
CA VAL A 206 0.97 -12.90 -17.77
C VAL A 206 0.61 -13.90 -16.68
N ASP A 207 -0.14 -14.95 -16.99
CA ASP A 207 -0.50 -15.98 -16.00
C ASP A 207 0.76 -16.70 -15.46
N ALA A 208 1.70 -17.03 -16.33
CA ALA A 208 2.99 -17.57 -15.95
C ALA A 208 3.83 -16.59 -15.10
N TRP A 209 3.79 -15.28 -15.43
CA TRP A 209 4.45 -14.25 -14.64
C TRP A 209 3.77 -14.09 -13.26
N VAL A 210 2.44 -14.10 -13.18
CA VAL A 210 1.71 -14.10 -11.89
C VAL A 210 2.15 -15.26 -11.01
N ALA A 211 2.27 -16.46 -11.58
CA ALA A 211 2.76 -17.64 -10.85
C ALA A 211 4.21 -17.45 -10.35
N ARG A 212 5.11 -16.85 -11.16
CA ARG A 212 6.48 -16.55 -10.74
C ARG A 212 6.54 -15.54 -9.59
N VAL A 213 5.73 -14.47 -9.66
CA VAL A 213 5.67 -13.47 -8.58
C VAL A 213 5.10 -14.11 -7.31
N ALA A 214 4.04 -14.91 -7.40
CA ALA A 214 3.49 -15.64 -6.27
C ALA A 214 4.52 -16.56 -5.59
N ALA A 215 5.38 -17.22 -6.38
CA ALA A 215 6.42 -18.11 -5.89
C ALA A 215 7.53 -17.40 -5.07
N LEU A 216 7.65 -16.08 -5.13
CA LEU A 216 8.54 -15.30 -4.27
C LEU A 216 8.14 -15.37 -2.80
N GLY A 217 6.87 -15.68 -2.53
CA GLY A 217 6.32 -15.80 -1.19
C GLY A 217 6.27 -14.48 -0.43
N HIS A 218 6.18 -14.58 0.89
CA HIS A 218 5.94 -13.43 1.78
C HIS A 218 7.03 -13.28 2.86
N GLY A 219 8.23 -13.82 2.67
CA GLY A 219 9.28 -13.82 3.68
C GLY A 219 8.93 -14.72 4.87
N LYS A 220 9.20 -14.25 6.09
CA LYS A 220 9.04 -15.05 7.33
C LYS A 220 8.12 -14.33 8.32
N PRO A 221 6.79 -14.38 8.14
CA PRO A 221 5.84 -13.77 9.07
C PRO A 221 5.78 -14.52 10.40
N THR A 222 5.64 -13.77 11.49
CA THR A 222 5.27 -14.30 12.80
C THR A 222 4.12 -13.47 13.37
N PRO A 223 3.05 -14.07 13.91
CA PRO A 223 1.93 -13.32 14.48
C PRO A 223 2.36 -12.41 15.63
N MET A 224 1.70 -11.26 15.76
CA MET A 224 1.87 -10.32 16.86
C MET A 224 0.51 -9.76 17.26
N ASP A 225 0.27 -9.59 18.54
CA ASP A 225 -0.90 -8.88 19.05
C ASP A 225 -0.79 -7.37 18.80
N SER A 226 -1.90 -6.72 18.47
CA SER A 226 -1.92 -5.28 18.19
C SER A 226 -1.52 -4.42 19.41
N LYS A 227 -1.81 -4.87 20.63
CA LYS A 227 -1.39 -4.19 21.87
C LYS A 227 0.12 -4.24 22.09
N GLU A 228 0.77 -5.35 21.67
CA GLU A 228 2.24 -5.45 21.67
C GLU A 228 2.85 -4.42 20.72
N ALA A 229 2.27 -4.24 19.54
CA ALA A 229 2.72 -3.23 18.57
C ALA A 229 2.61 -1.80 19.13
N LEU A 230 1.51 -1.47 19.85
CA LEU A 230 1.38 -0.17 20.54
C LEU A 230 2.45 0.00 21.65
N ALA A 231 2.71 -1.03 22.43
CA ALA A 231 3.72 -1.00 23.49
C ALA A 231 5.14 -0.78 22.93
N ILE A 232 5.46 -1.40 21.80
CA ILE A 232 6.73 -1.20 21.08
C ILE A 232 6.86 0.26 20.61
N ALA A 233 5.81 0.85 19.99
CA ALA A 233 5.82 2.26 19.60
C ALA A 233 6.07 3.17 20.80
N ARG A 234 5.40 2.91 21.92
CA ARG A 234 5.52 3.70 23.16
C ARG A 234 6.91 3.63 23.81
N ALA A 235 7.57 2.49 23.70
CA ALA A 235 8.89 2.27 24.29
C ALA A 235 10.03 2.76 23.39
N ALA A 236 9.79 2.92 22.10
CA ALA A 236 10.81 3.30 21.14
C ALA A 236 10.92 4.82 20.99
N THR A 237 12.05 5.23 20.42
CA THR A 237 12.26 6.60 19.92
C THR A 237 12.43 6.54 18.41
N SER A 238 11.79 7.47 17.68
CA SER A 238 11.92 7.55 16.22
C SER A 238 13.36 7.82 15.80
N ASP A 239 13.78 7.18 14.71
CA ASP A 239 15.05 7.43 14.04
C ASP A 239 15.05 8.71 13.18
N ALA A 240 13.86 9.31 12.93
CA ALA A 240 13.71 10.49 12.09
C ALA A 240 14.42 11.71 12.67
N GLN A 241 15.27 12.36 11.86
CA GLN A 241 16.01 13.55 12.27
C GLN A 241 15.41 14.80 11.63
N PRO A 242 15.30 15.92 12.39
CA PRO A 242 14.86 17.20 11.85
C PRO A 242 15.69 17.63 10.64
N ALA A 243 15.00 17.94 9.53
CA ALA A 243 15.65 18.49 8.34
C ALA A 243 14.68 19.40 7.58
N THR A 244 15.24 20.39 6.89
CA THR A 244 14.50 21.33 6.03
C THR A 244 15.06 21.27 4.62
N ASP A 245 14.20 21.03 3.64
CA ASP A 245 14.54 21.13 2.22
C ASP A 245 14.46 22.60 1.78
N ALA A 246 15.59 23.20 1.51
CA ALA A 246 15.66 24.59 1.03
C ALA A 246 14.99 24.78 -0.35
N ALA A 247 14.79 23.70 -1.11
CA ALA A 247 14.13 23.72 -2.40
C ALA A 247 12.61 23.43 -2.33
N ASP A 248 12.03 23.30 -1.13
CA ASP A 248 10.57 23.10 -1.01
C ASP A 248 9.83 24.32 -1.57
N PRO A 249 8.98 24.16 -2.62
CA PRO A 249 8.34 25.28 -3.30
C PRO A 249 7.31 26.02 -2.43
N ARG A 250 6.90 25.44 -1.31
CA ARG A 250 5.96 26.01 -0.34
C ARG A 250 6.64 26.53 0.92
N GLY A 251 7.96 26.41 1.02
CA GLY A 251 8.73 26.80 2.19
C GLY A 251 8.36 26.02 3.44
N LEU A 252 8.00 24.75 3.31
CA LEU A 252 7.75 23.86 4.45
C LEU A 252 9.08 23.55 5.16
N LYS A 253 9.06 23.65 6.49
CA LYS A 253 10.26 23.43 7.30
C LYS A 253 9.95 22.61 8.55
N SER A 254 10.98 22.01 9.12
CA SER A 254 10.90 21.38 10.44
C SER A 254 10.32 22.34 11.48
N GLY A 255 9.39 21.85 12.30
CA GLY A 255 8.63 22.60 13.29
C GLY A 255 7.31 23.21 12.79
N ASP A 256 7.03 23.25 11.49
CA ASP A 256 5.74 23.72 10.99
C ASP A 256 4.63 22.72 11.41
N LYS A 257 3.51 23.27 11.91
CA LYS A 257 2.29 22.49 12.16
C LYS A 257 1.51 22.32 10.87
N VAL A 258 1.11 21.11 10.58
CA VAL A 258 0.46 20.75 9.32
C VAL A 258 -0.60 19.67 9.50
N THR A 259 -1.44 19.54 8.49
CA THR A 259 -2.20 18.31 8.24
C THR A 259 -1.72 17.66 6.94
N VAL A 260 -1.68 16.33 6.93
CA VAL A 260 -1.35 15.52 5.76
C VAL A 260 -2.54 14.63 5.43
N SER A 261 -2.99 14.63 4.18
CA SER A 261 -4.10 13.78 3.72
C SER A 261 -3.82 13.22 2.33
N ALA A 262 -4.41 12.06 2.00
CA ALA A 262 -4.35 11.52 0.64
C ALA A 262 -5.10 12.43 -0.35
N ASP A 263 -4.70 12.43 -1.63
CA ASP A 263 -5.34 13.23 -2.68
C ASP A 263 -6.47 12.49 -3.42
N ASP A 264 -6.57 11.17 -3.22
CA ASP A 264 -7.52 10.26 -3.89
C ASP A 264 -8.79 10.01 -3.05
N TYR A 265 -8.77 8.99 -2.20
CA TYR A 265 -9.87 8.62 -1.29
C TYR A 265 -9.31 8.35 0.11
N GLY A 266 -10.20 8.29 1.14
CA GLY A 266 -9.76 8.17 2.53
C GLY A 266 -8.90 9.38 2.92
N ARG A 267 -9.47 10.58 2.69
CA ARG A 267 -8.80 11.88 2.84
C ARG A 267 -8.78 12.40 4.26
N ASP A 268 -8.96 11.51 5.24
CA ASP A 268 -8.92 11.88 6.66
C ASP A 268 -7.57 12.57 6.96
N PRO A 269 -7.59 13.83 7.46
CA PRO A 269 -6.36 14.56 7.69
C PRO A 269 -5.64 14.08 8.93
N VAL A 270 -4.34 13.90 8.85
CA VAL A 270 -3.47 13.58 9.99
C VAL A 270 -2.71 14.83 10.40
N ALA A 271 -2.95 15.32 11.60
CA ALA A 271 -2.29 16.50 12.15
C ALA A 271 -0.96 16.12 12.83
N GLY A 272 0.03 16.99 12.69
CA GLY A 272 1.33 16.84 13.36
C GLY A 272 2.25 18.01 13.09
N GLU A 273 3.48 17.89 13.62
CA GLU A 273 4.57 18.84 13.43
C GLU A 273 5.61 18.23 12.51
N ILE A 274 6.03 18.94 11.47
CA ILE A 274 7.03 18.45 10.52
C ILE A 274 8.35 18.15 11.24
N VAL A 275 8.83 16.92 11.16
CA VAL A 275 10.19 16.53 11.50
C VAL A 275 11.09 16.85 10.31
N PHE A 276 10.76 16.30 9.14
CA PHE A 276 11.38 16.66 7.89
C PHE A 276 10.41 16.55 6.72
N SER A 277 10.74 17.27 5.63
CA SER A 277 10.05 17.18 4.35
C SER A 277 11.08 17.29 3.24
N ASN A 278 10.92 16.47 2.19
CA ASN A 278 11.71 16.52 0.98
C ASN A 278 10.84 16.15 -0.24
N ARG A 279 11.42 16.07 -1.43
CA ARG A 279 10.68 15.74 -2.68
C ARG A 279 10.06 14.33 -2.70
N HIS A 280 10.39 13.46 -1.76
CA HIS A 280 9.93 12.07 -1.74
C HIS A 280 9.00 11.76 -0.57
N GLU A 281 9.19 12.47 0.55
CA GLU A 281 8.63 12.10 1.84
C GLU A 281 8.33 13.33 2.68
N ILE A 282 7.29 13.24 3.50
CA ILE A 282 7.05 14.10 4.65
C ILE A 282 6.86 13.25 5.89
N ALA A 283 7.56 13.56 6.96
CA ALA A 283 7.47 12.93 8.26
C ALA A 283 6.96 13.95 9.29
N ILE A 284 5.91 13.59 10.00
CA ILE A 284 5.28 14.45 11.02
C ILE A 284 5.28 13.77 12.37
N LYS A 285 5.73 14.49 13.41
CA LYS A 285 5.65 14.05 14.79
C LYS A 285 4.25 14.29 15.34
N ARG A 286 3.76 13.31 16.08
CA ARG A 286 2.51 13.41 16.83
C ARG A 286 2.63 12.65 18.15
N ASN A 287 1.73 12.94 19.09
CA ASN A 287 1.61 12.25 20.36
C ASN A 287 0.20 11.69 20.55
N ALA A 288 0.11 10.50 21.12
CA ALA A 288 -1.17 9.93 21.57
C ALA A 288 -0.95 9.14 22.87
N PRO A 289 -1.93 9.11 23.78
CA PRO A 289 -1.79 8.48 25.09
C PRO A 289 -1.37 7.00 25.04
N GLU A 290 -1.79 6.28 24.01
CA GLU A 290 -1.54 4.85 23.84
C GLU A 290 -0.12 4.53 23.38
N VAL A 291 0.48 5.42 22.59
CA VAL A 291 1.76 5.17 21.89
C VAL A 291 2.87 6.18 22.22
N GLY A 292 2.55 7.26 22.97
CA GLY A 292 3.51 8.33 23.21
C GLY A 292 3.84 9.12 21.93
N ASP A 293 5.11 9.51 21.79
CA ASP A 293 5.61 10.23 20.60
C ASP A 293 5.90 9.24 19.47
N VAL A 294 5.22 9.42 18.34
CA VAL A 294 5.48 8.68 17.09
C VAL A 294 5.72 9.64 15.94
N VAL A 295 6.45 9.19 14.92
CA VAL A 295 6.64 9.90 13.67
C VAL A 295 5.91 9.15 12.57
N VAL A 296 5.00 9.84 11.89
CA VAL A 296 4.21 9.26 10.80
C VAL A 296 4.77 9.76 9.47
N HIS A 297 5.12 8.82 8.62
CA HIS A 297 5.78 9.02 7.34
C HIS A 297 4.78 8.84 6.19
N PHE A 298 4.73 9.82 5.29
CA PHE A 298 3.89 9.79 4.08
C PHE A 298 4.73 10.07 2.84
N PRO A 299 4.39 9.50 1.66
CA PRO A 299 4.99 9.95 0.42
C PRO A 299 4.56 11.38 0.09
N ARG A 300 5.38 12.11 -0.66
CA ARG A 300 4.99 13.45 -1.16
C ARG A 300 4.01 13.35 -2.33
N ALA A 301 4.28 12.45 -3.26
CA ALA A 301 3.37 12.22 -4.38
C ALA A 301 2.12 11.47 -3.91
N GLY A 302 0.95 11.98 -4.22
CA GLY A 302 -0.34 11.42 -3.80
C GLY A 302 -0.85 11.93 -2.44
N PHE A 303 -0.15 12.92 -1.83
CA PHE A 303 -0.56 13.49 -0.54
C PHE A 303 -0.53 15.00 -0.55
N VAL A 304 -1.56 15.59 0.04
CA VAL A 304 -1.73 17.05 0.23
C VAL A 304 -1.26 17.40 1.64
N VAL A 305 -0.46 18.46 1.73
CA VAL A 305 -0.01 19.02 3.01
C VAL A 305 -0.60 20.42 3.16
N ALA A 306 -1.26 20.71 4.27
CA ALA A 306 -1.77 22.03 4.58
C ALA A 306 -1.16 22.54 5.89
N LYS A 307 -0.67 23.79 5.92
CA LYS A 307 -0.28 24.46 7.19
C LYS A 307 -1.54 24.77 8.00
N THR A 308 -1.45 24.58 9.32
CA THR A 308 -2.54 24.86 10.28
C THR A 308 -2.22 26.07 11.12
#